data_eeb8c195629acf4b5e8a6747adc53bb5
#
_entry.id   eeb8c195629acf4b5e8a6747adc53bb5
#
_cell.length_a   1.000
_cell.length_b   1.000
_cell.length_c   1.000
_cell.angle_alpha   90.00
_cell.angle_beta   90.00
_cell.angle_gamma   90.00
#
_symmetry.space_group_name_H-M   'P 1'
#
loop_
_entity.id
_entity.type
_entity.pdbx_description
1 polymer ?
#
loop_
_entity_poly.entity_id
_entity_poly.type
_entity_poly.pdbx_seq_one_letter_code
_entity_poly.pdbx_strand_id
1 'polypeptide(L)'
;LGYTYLGEWGKREGNRNIEPGYLAVNLKRRGYSDVQISAALRQLQAAAEISSNTLYDANLKTYNLLRYGADVQTALGEPIGKVYFIDWANPANNDFALAEEVTLRGGLERRPDIVLYINGIAVAVIELKRGSVDKAEGIRQLISNQEKQYNEGFFSTVQLLLAGNDSQGLHYATVGSAEEFYVQWKAKAGLAGGEAGALLDRPLAELFDKAQLLDFFYHFIIFDAGF
;
A
#
# COMPACT_ATOMS: atom_id res chain seq x y z
N LEU A 1 3.80 -0.33 17.16
CA LEU A 1 3.07 -0.98 16.05
C LEU A 1 3.76 -2.27 15.56
N GLY A 2 5.08 -2.46 15.83
CA GLY A 2 5.82 -3.68 15.48
C GLY A 2 5.96 -3.94 13.97
N TYR A 3 6.08 -2.88 13.17
CA TYR A 3 6.48 -2.96 11.76
C TYR A 3 7.99 -3.18 11.65
N THR A 4 8.41 -3.95 10.67
CA THR A 4 9.83 -4.10 10.33
C THR A 4 10.30 -2.86 9.57
N TYR A 5 11.31 -2.19 10.08
CA TYR A 5 11.96 -1.09 9.37
C TYR A 5 12.95 -1.64 8.35
N LEU A 6 12.72 -1.37 7.07
CA LEU A 6 13.56 -1.85 5.97
C LEU A 6 14.74 -0.91 5.65
N GLY A 7 14.75 0.29 6.25
CA GLY A 7 15.77 1.29 6.06
C GLY A 7 15.36 2.43 5.13
N GLU A 8 16.31 3.34 4.92
CA GLU A 8 16.19 4.44 3.96
C GLU A 8 16.55 3.93 2.55
N TRP A 9 15.60 4.00 1.64
CA TRP A 9 15.73 3.48 0.27
C TRP A 9 16.02 4.56 -0.78
N GLY A 10 16.54 5.70 -0.36
CA GLY A 10 16.90 6.80 -1.24
C GLY A 10 17.97 6.45 -2.27
N LYS A 11 18.94 5.62 -1.87
CA LYS A 11 20.03 5.15 -2.73
C LYS A 11 19.87 3.72 -3.23
N ARG A 12 18.85 2.99 -2.76
CA ARG A 12 18.59 1.62 -3.19
C ARG A 12 18.11 1.61 -4.63
N GLU A 13 18.73 0.76 -5.44
CA GLU A 13 18.30 0.54 -6.82
C GLU A 13 17.18 -0.49 -6.90
N GLY A 14 16.30 -0.32 -7.89
CA GLY A 14 15.25 -1.29 -8.20
C GLY A 14 14.13 -1.37 -7.16
N ASN A 15 13.82 -0.26 -6.47
CA ASN A 15 12.63 -0.16 -5.62
C ASN A 15 11.37 -0.44 -6.43
N ARG A 16 10.49 -1.31 -5.90
CA ARG A 16 9.30 -1.78 -6.61
C ARG A 16 8.08 -1.74 -5.69
N ASN A 17 6.93 -1.68 -6.31
CA ASN A 17 5.65 -1.86 -5.62
C ASN A 17 5.40 -3.33 -5.21
N ILE A 18 6.02 -4.28 -5.90
CA ILE A 18 6.05 -5.70 -5.52
C ILE A 18 7.52 -6.09 -5.38
N GLU A 19 7.92 -6.40 -4.18
CA GLU A 19 9.25 -6.92 -3.82
C GLU A 19 9.19 -8.45 -3.79
N PRO A 20 9.53 -9.13 -4.88
CA PRO A 20 9.22 -10.55 -5.05
C PRO A 20 9.94 -11.45 -4.05
N GLY A 21 11.12 -11.04 -3.60
CA GLY A 21 11.88 -11.79 -2.59
C GLY A 21 11.16 -11.84 -1.23
N TYR A 22 10.64 -10.70 -0.74
CA TYR A 22 9.89 -10.66 0.51
C TYR A 22 8.57 -11.43 0.40
N LEU A 23 7.86 -11.27 -0.72
CA LEU A 23 6.61 -11.98 -0.94
C LEU A 23 6.81 -13.50 -1.02
N ALA A 24 7.83 -13.96 -1.74
CA ALA A 24 8.12 -15.39 -1.84
C ALA A 24 8.47 -16.01 -0.47
N VAL A 25 9.23 -15.31 0.36
CA VAL A 25 9.58 -15.76 1.72
C VAL A 25 8.33 -15.91 2.59
N ASN A 26 7.42 -14.93 2.56
CA ASN A 26 6.17 -15.00 3.31
C ASN A 26 5.30 -16.18 2.84
N LEU A 27 5.07 -16.29 1.53
CA LEU A 27 4.25 -17.36 0.96
C LEU A 27 4.83 -18.75 1.25
N LYS A 28 6.16 -18.91 1.17
CA LYS A 28 6.84 -20.17 1.50
C LYS A 28 6.66 -20.54 2.98
N ARG A 29 6.78 -19.57 3.88
CA ARG A 29 6.53 -19.76 5.33
C ARG A 29 5.07 -20.18 5.59
N ARG A 30 4.13 -19.73 4.77
CA ARG A 30 2.71 -20.11 4.83
C ARG A 30 2.39 -21.43 4.13
N GLY A 31 3.40 -22.15 3.63
CA GLY A 31 3.27 -23.51 3.10
C GLY A 31 2.99 -23.63 1.61
N TYR A 32 3.03 -22.52 0.84
CA TYR A 32 2.89 -22.60 -0.62
C TYR A 32 4.16 -23.16 -1.28
N SER A 33 3.97 -23.98 -2.31
CA SER A 33 5.07 -24.53 -3.12
C SER A 33 5.69 -23.47 -4.04
N ASP A 34 6.95 -23.69 -4.47
CA ASP A 34 7.64 -22.78 -5.38
C ASP A 34 6.90 -22.60 -6.72
N VAL A 35 6.20 -23.64 -7.20
CA VAL A 35 5.36 -23.56 -8.40
C VAL A 35 4.15 -22.65 -8.17
N GLN A 36 3.46 -22.80 -7.04
CA GLN A 36 2.34 -21.93 -6.66
C GLN A 36 2.79 -20.48 -6.50
N ILE A 37 3.89 -20.25 -5.80
CA ILE A 37 4.46 -18.91 -5.57
C ILE A 37 4.81 -18.24 -6.91
N SER A 38 5.51 -18.94 -7.79
CA SER A 38 5.90 -18.41 -9.09
C SER A 38 4.70 -18.09 -9.98
N ALA A 39 3.66 -18.94 -9.99
CA ALA A 39 2.45 -18.70 -10.76
C ALA A 39 1.64 -17.51 -10.21
N ALA A 40 1.48 -17.42 -8.89
CA ALA A 40 0.78 -16.32 -8.24
C ALA A 40 1.52 -14.99 -8.42
N LEU A 41 2.85 -14.96 -8.28
CA LEU A 41 3.67 -13.77 -8.53
C LEU A 41 3.49 -13.24 -9.95
N ARG A 42 3.50 -14.12 -10.97
CA ARG A 42 3.26 -13.70 -12.36
C ARG A 42 1.88 -13.07 -12.55
N GLN A 43 0.83 -13.63 -11.91
CA GLN A 43 -0.51 -13.06 -11.97
C GLN A 43 -0.57 -11.68 -11.32
N LEU A 44 0.04 -11.51 -10.13
CA LEU A 44 0.06 -10.24 -9.43
C LEU A 44 0.83 -9.17 -10.22
N GLN A 45 1.99 -9.51 -10.77
CA GLN A 45 2.79 -8.61 -11.60
C GLN A 45 2.04 -8.20 -12.89
N ALA A 46 1.37 -9.15 -13.55
CA ALA A 46 0.56 -8.87 -14.73
C ALA A 46 -0.66 -7.98 -14.41
N ALA A 47 -1.28 -8.15 -13.24
CA ALA A 47 -2.38 -7.29 -12.80
C ALA A 47 -1.92 -5.86 -12.50
N ALA A 48 -0.71 -5.71 -11.93
CA ALA A 48 -0.12 -4.43 -11.58
C ALA A 48 0.47 -3.68 -12.79
N GLU A 49 0.56 -4.31 -13.97
CA GLU A 49 1.14 -3.72 -15.18
C GLU A 49 0.17 -2.70 -15.81
N ILE A 50 0.68 -1.48 -16.07
CA ILE A 50 -0.12 -0.37 -16.62
C ILE A 50 0.07 -0.15 -18.12
N SER A 51 0.97 -0.88 -18.80
CA SER A 51 1.29 -0.66 -20.22
C SER A 51 0.08 -0.74 -21.15
N SER A 52 -0.94 -1.51 -20.77
CA SER A 52 -2.21 -1.69 -21.51
C SER A 52 -3.45 -1.37 -20.68
N ASN A 53 -3.30 -0.83 -19.48
CA ASN A 53 -4.37 -0.53 -18.56
C ASN A 53 -4.27 0.93 -18.08
N THR A 54 -5.37 1.48 -17.59
CA THR A 54 -5.31 2.67 -16.75
C THR A 54 -4.78 2.32 -15.36
N LEU A 55 -4.30 3.32 -14.61
CA LEU A 55 -3.93 3.10 -13.21
C LEU A 55 -5.10 2.53 -12.39
N TYR A 56 -6.32 3.03 -12.65
CA TYR A 56 -7.54 2.52 -12.02
C TYR A 56 -7.76 1.03 -12.29
N ASP A 57 -7.67 0.60 -13.56
CA ASP A 57 -7.87 -0.81 -13.92
C ASP A 57 -6.81 -1.73 -13.31
N ALA A 58 -5.54 -1.30 -13.33
CA ALA A 58 -4.45 -2.06 -12.73
C ALA A 58 -4.61 -2.16 -11.21
N ASN A 59 -5.00 -1.05 -10.56
CA ASN A 59 -5.23 -1.02 -9.11
C ASN A 59 -6.42 -1.91 -8.72
N LEU A 60 -7.54 -1.86 -9.45
CA LEU A 60 -8.69 -2.74 -9.25
C LEU A 60 -8.34 -4.22 -9.43
N LYS A 61 -7.63 -4.57 -10.51
CA LYS A 61 -7.19 -5.96 -10.75
C LYS A 61 -6.28 -6.45 -9.63
N THR A 62 -5.33 -5.62 -9.22
CA THR A 62 -4.43 -5.93 -8.12
C THR A 62 -5.19 -6.11 -6.81
N TYR A 63 -6.08 -5.18 -6.47
CA TYR A 63 -6.91 -5.29 -5.26
C TYR A 63 -7.73 -6.58 -5.23
N ASN A 64 -8.33 -6.97 -6.36
CA ASN A 64 -9.07 -8.22 -6.45
C ASN A 64 -8.19 -9.43 -6.16
N LEU A 65 -6.95 -9.46 -6.66
CA LEU A 65 -6.00 -10.52 -6.35
C LEU A 65 -5.57 -10.49 -4.87
N LEU A 66 -5.35 -9.31 -4.28
CA LEU A 66 -5.03 -9.20 -2.86
C LEU A 66 -6.17 -9.72 -2.00
N ARG A 67 -7.41 -9.35 -2.32
CA ARG A 67 -8.61 -9.69 -1.57
C ARG A 67 -9.03 -11.14 -1.70
N TYR A 68 -9.02 -11.69 -2.92
CA TYR A 68 -9.59 -12.99 -3.24
C TYR A 68 -8.56 -14.07 -3.53
N GLY A 69 -7.28 -13.71 -3.59
CA GLY A 69 -6.19 -14.62 -3.95
C GLY A 69 -6.10 -14.91 -5.44
N ALA A 70 -4.99 -15.53 -5.83
CA ALA A 70 -4.74 -15.98 -7.18
C ALA A 70 -5.15 -17.44 -7.35
N ASP A 71 -5.86 -17.78 -8.43
CA ASP A 71 -6.17 -19.15 -8.81
C ASP A 71 -4.96 -19.77 -9.52
N VAL A 72 -4.43 -20.84 -8.96
CA VAL A 72 -3.22 -21.50 -9.46
C VAL A 72 -3.47 -22.99 -9.69
N GLN A 73 -3.20 -23.44 -10.90
CA GLN A 73 -3.13 -24.86 -11.23
C GLN A 73 -1.66 -25.27 -11.35
N THR A 74 -1.22 -26.23 -10.55
CA THR A 74 0.21 -26.61 -10.45
C THR A 74 0.65 -27.54 -11.57
N ALA A 75 -0.25 -28.37 -12.08
CA ALA A 75 -0.03 -29.25 -13.23
C ALA A 75 -1.35 -29.51 -13.98
N LEU A 76 -1.24 -29.96 -15.21
CA LEU A 76 -2.41 -30.32 -16.02
C LEU A 76 -3.19 -31.44 -15.33
N GLY A 77 -4.50 -31.25 -15.12
CA GLY A 77 -5.37 -32.21 -14.43
C GLY A 77 -5.41 -32.09 -12.92
N GLU A 78 -4.53 -31.32 -12.29
CA GLU A 78 -4.60 -31.03 -10.86
C GLU A 78 -5.72 -30.02 -10.54
N PRO A 79 -6.32 -30.10 -9.35
CA PRO A 79 -7.29 -29.10 -8.91
C PRO A 79 -6.69 -27.69 -8.89
N ILE A 80 -7.51 -26.70 -9.22
CA ILE A 80 -7.15 -25.30 -9.03
C ILE A 80 -7.13 -25.00 -7.54
N GLY A 81 -5.97 -24.58 -7.04
CA GLY A 81 -5.79 -24.09 -5.68
C GLY A 81 -5.77 -22.56 -5.62
N LYS A 82 -5.92 -22.00 -4.42
CA LYS A 82 -5.79 -20.57 -4.20
C LYS A 82 -4.50 -20.22 -3.46
N VAL A 83 -3.83 -19.16 -3.92
CA VAL A 83 -2.72 -18.53 -3.22
C VAL A 83 -3.18 -17.16 -2.74
N TYR A 84 -3.23 -16.99 -1.43
CA TYR A 84 -3.60 -15.72 -0.80
C TYR A 84 -2.36 -14.91 -0.49
N PHE A 85 -2.24 -13.73 -1.08
CA PHE A 85 -1.10 -12.81 -0.85
C PHE A 85 -1.11 -12.21 0.55
N ILE A 86 -2.29 -11.98 1.11
CA ILE A 86 -2.52 -11.46 2.46
C ILE A 86 -3.37 -12.46 3.23
N ASP A 87 -3.02 -12.75 4.47
CA ASP A 87 -3.86 -13.48 5.40
C ASP A 87 -4.74 -12.50 6.17
N TRP A 88 -5.96 -12.33 5.69
CA TRP A 88 -6.92 -11.38 6.26
C TRP A 88 -7.43 -11.80 7.64
N ALA A 89 -7.50 -13.11 7.89
CA ALA A 89 -8.03 -13.66 9.13
C ALA A 89 -7.02 -13.63 10.28
N ASN A 90 -5.73 -13.76 9.95
CA ASN A 90 -4.68 -13.80 10.96
C ASN A 90 -3.57 -12.78 10.63
N PRO A 91 -3.63 -11.57 11.21
CA PRO A 91 -2.62 -10.54 10.97
C PRO A 91 -1.18 -10.99 11.25
N ALA A 92 -0.97 -11.91 12.22
CA ALA A 92 0.34 -12.39 12.59
C ALA A 92 1.05 -13.22 11.50
N ASN A 93 0.31 -13.73 10.53
CA ASN A 93 0.87 -14.44 9.38
C ASN A 93 1.42 -13.52 8.30
N ASN A 94 1.18 -12.20 8.42
CA ASN A 94 1.69 -11.21 7.48
C ASN A 94 2.94 -10.51 8.02
N ASP A 95 3.83 -10.14 7.10
CA ASP A 95 4.99 -9.31 7.36
C ASP A 95 4.65 -7.85 7.04
N PHE A 96 4.48 -7.05 8.09
CA PHE A 96 4.27 -5.61 7.96
C PHE A 96 5.61 -4.90 8.03
N ALA A 97 5.91 -4.10 7.03
CA ALA A 97 7.17 -3.39 6.94
C ALA A 97 7.01 -1.97 6.41
N LEU A 98 7.97 -1.12 6.67
CA LEU A 98 8.05 0.22 6.11
C LEU A 98 9.46 0.54 5.62
N ALA A 99 9.55 1.34 4.57
CA ALA A 99 10.78 1.93 4.07
C ALA A 99 10.60 3.45 3.98
N GLU A 100 11.66 4.18 4.26
CA GLU A 100 11.71 5.64 4.18
C GLU A 100 12.41 6.11 2.91
N GLU A 101 12.06 7.31 2.44
CA GLU A 101 12.73 8.00 1.35
C GLU A 101 12.87 7.13 0.09
N VAL A 102 11.78 6.44 -0.28
CA VAL A 102 11.82 5.42 -1.33
C VAL A 102 11.95 6.06 -2.71
N THR A 103 13.13 6.01 -3.31
CA THR A 103 13.34 6.54 -4.66
C THR A 103 12.64 5.71 -5.71
N LEU A 104 11.69 6.31 -6.42
CA LEU A 104 10.96 5.73 -7.53
C LEU A 104 11.55 6.22 -8.86
N ARG A 105 11.93 5.27 -9.71
CA ARG A 105 12.53 5.53 -11.02
C ARG A 105 11.70 4.88 -12.13
N GLY A 106 10.81 5.64 -12.71
CA GLY A 106 9.99 5.19 -13.84
C GLY A 106 9.94 6.26 -14.93
N GLY A 107 9.49 7.45 -14.58
CA GLY A 107 9.59 8.67 -15.35
C GLY A 107 10.55 9.65 -14.69
N LEU A 108 10.07 10.85 -14.35
CA LEU A 108 10.82 11.77 -13.50
C LEU A 108 10.87 11.20 -12.07
N GLU A 109 12.06 11.21 -11.48
CA GLU A 109 12.30 10.66 -10.17
C GLU A 109 11.40 11.31 -9.10
N ARG A 110 10.82 10.50 -8.25
CA ARG A 110 10.06 10.88 -7.06
C ARG A 110 10.52 10.08 -5.86
N ARG A 111 10.34 10.65 -4.67
CA ARG A 111 10.79 10.03 -3.44
C ARG A 111 9.76 10.25 -2.33
N PRO A 112 8.75 9.37 -2.25
CA PRO A 112 7.83 9.33 -1.12
C PRO A 112 8.56 9.23 0.22
N ASP A 113 8.05 9.93 1.24
CA ASP A 113 8.66 9.94 2.57
C ASP A 113 8.61 8.54 3.19
N ILE A 114 7.45 7.87 3.15
CA ILE A 114 7.27 6.51 3.70
C ILE A 114 6.42 5.67 2.76
N VAL A 115 6.85 4.43 2.54
CA VAL A 115 6.06 3.39 1.87
C VAL A 115 5.85 2.22 2.82
N LEU A 116 4.60 1.78 2.97
CA LEU A 116 4.23 0.61 3.75
C LEU A 116 4.06 -0.60 2.85
N TYR A 117 4.61 -1.71 3.31
CA TYR A 117 4.54 -3.01 2.64
C TYR A 117 3.84 -4.04 3.53
N ILE A 118 2.96 -4.83 2.92
CA ILE A 118 2.45 -6.07 3.50
C ILE A 118 2.97 -7.22 2.64
N ASN A 119 3.73 -8.12 3.26
CA ASN A 119 4.34 -9.28 2.58
C ASN A 119 5.18 -8.88 1.35
N GLY A 120 5.79 -7.69 1.36
CA GLY A 120 6.56 -7.15 0.24
C GLY A 120 5.74 -6.51 -0.87
N ILE A 121 4.43 -6.27 -0.67
CA ILE A 121 3.57 -5.53 -1.58
C ILE A 121 3.34 -4.13 -1.00
N ALA A 122 3.67 -3.08 -1.77
CA ALA A 122 3.41 -1.70 -1.38
C ALA A 122 1.90 -1.44 -1.33
N VAL A 123 1.37 -1.11 -0.15
CA VAL A 123 -0.07 -0.95 0.07
C VAL A 123 -0.46 0.46 0.49
N ALA A 124 0.48 1.24 1.02
CA ALA A 124 0.22 2.63 1.38
C ALA A 124 1.46 3.51 1.16
N VAL A 125 1.22 4.77 0.83
CA VAL A 125 2.23 5.81 0.68
C VAL A 125 1.86 6.99 1.56
N ILE A 126 2.83 7.52 2.30
CA ILE A 126 2.65 8.62 3.24
C ILE A 126 3.60 9.76 2.88
N GLU A 127 3.04 10.97 2.80
CA GLU A 127 3.78 12.24 2.68
C GLU A 127 3.59 13.05 3.95
N LEU A 128 4.68 13.37 4.61
CA LEU A 128 4.69 14.14 5.84
C LEU A 128 5.21 15.55 5.58
N LYS A 129 4.55 16.52 6.15
CA LYS A 129 4.97 17.92 6.06
C LYS A 129 5.23 18.48 7.47
N ARG A 130 6.11 19.49 7.54
CA ARG A 130 6.31 20.21 8.80
C ARG A 130 5.01 20.90 9.20
N GLY A 131 4.76 21.08 10.49
CA GLY A 131 3.53 21.69 11.00
C GLY A 131 3.28 23.13 10.49
N SER A 132 4.31 23.81 9.98
CA SER A 132 4.20 25.14 9.34
C SER A 132 3.82 25.10 7.85
N VAL A 133 3.77 23.91 7.24
CA VAL A 133 3.44 23.72 5.82
C VAL A 133 2.03 23.17 5.72
N ASP A 134 1.21 23.70 4.82
CA ASP A 134 -0.15 23.20 4.62
C ASP A 134 -0.12 21.74 4.16
N LYS A 135 -0.96 20.88 4.77
CA LYS A 135 -1.15 19.49 4.38
C LYS A 135 -1.49 19.30 2.91
N ALA A 136 -2.16 20.30 2.31
CA ALA A 136 -2.53 20.31 0.90
C ALA A 136 -1.32 20.16 -0.02
N GLU A 137 -0.12 20.61 0.39
CA GLU A 137 1.10 20.39 -0.38
C GLU A 137 1.46 18.89 -0.44
N GLY A 138 1.33 18.17 0.68
CA GLY A 138 1.54 16.73 0.72
C GLY A 138 0.50 15.97 -0.14
N ILE A 139 -0.76 16.39 -0.07
CA ILE A 139 -1.84 15.82 -0.89
C ILE A 139 -1.54 16.02 -2.39
N ARG A 140 -1.20 17.23 -2.81
CA ARG A 140 -0.86 17.54 -4.22
C ARG A 140 0.38 16.79 -4.68
N GLN A 141 1.36 16.58 -3.81
CA GLN A 141 2.52 15.75 -4.11
C GLN A 141 2.11 14.29 -4.36
N LEU A 142 1.26 13.70 -3.51
CA LEU A 142 0.72 12.35 -3.71
C LEU A 142 -0.06 12.23 -5.01
N ILE A 143 -0.88 13.21 -5.35
CA ILE A 143 -1.64 13.23 -6.61
C ILE A 143 -0.68 13.29 -7.80
N SER A 144 0.29 14.21 -7.79
CA SER A 144 1.24 14.34 -8.90
C SER A 144 2.13 13.10 -9.08
N ASN A 145 2.50 12.42 -8.00
CA ASN A 145 3.32 11.22 -8.07
C ASN A 145 2.67 10.08 -8.89
N GLN A 146 1.34 10.09 -9.02
CA GLN A 146 0.55 9.12 -9.78
C GLN A 146 0.46 9.45 -11.29
N GLU A 147 0.97 10.58 -11.73
CA GLU A 147 0.91 10.97 -13.14
C GLU A 147 1.90 10.15 -14.00
N LYS A 148 1.56 9.97 -15.28
CA LYS A 148 2.35 9.18 -16.27
C LYS A 148 3.80 9.63 -16.38
N GLN A 149 4.05 10.92 -16.26
CA GLN A 149 5.40 11.50 -16.33
C GLN A 149 6.26 11.15 -15.10
N TYR A 150 5.67 10.65 -14.02
CA TYR A 150 6.39 10.25 -12.82
C TYR A 150 6.39 8.73 -12.66
N ASN A 151 5.65 8.20 -11.71
CA ASN A 151 5.75 6.77 -11.34
C ASN A 151 4.38 6.11 -11.22
N GLU A 152 3.46 6.40 -12.14
CA GLU A 152 2.10 5.88 -12.17
C GLU A 152 2.04 4.37 -11.83
N GLY A 153 2.92 3.58 -12.45
CA GLY A 153 2.94 2.12 -12.27
C GLY A 153 3.23 1.65 -10.84
N PHE A 154 3.95 2.45 -10.04
CA PHE A 154 4.19 2.09 -8.65
C PHE A 154 2.89 2.07 -7.84
N PHE A 155 1.95 2.93 -8.18
CA PHE A 155 0.68 3.08 -7.46
C PHE A 155 -0.36 2.01 -7.80
N SER A 156 -0.08 1.12 -8.75
CA SER A 156 -1.01 0.04 -9.12
C SER A 156 -1.31 -0.96 -8.00
N THR A 157 -0.43 -1.08 -6.99
CA THR A 157 -0.67 -1.93 -5.80
C THR A 157 -1.11 -1.13 -4.58
N VAL A 158 -0.87 0.18 -4.57
CA VAL A 158 -1.15 1.06 -3.43
C VAL A 158 -2.66 1.24 -3.27
N GLN A 159 -3.16 1.03 -2.06
CA GLN A 159 -4.59 1.15 -1.75
C GLN A 159 -4.89 2.41 -0.94
N LEU A 160 -3.89 2.99 -0.29
CA LEU A 160 -4.08 4.10 0.62
C LEU A 160 -2.97 5.16 0.42
N LEU A 161 -3.40 6.39 0.26
CA LEU A 161 -2.54 7.58 0.19
C LEU A 161 -2.79 8.43 1.42
N LEU A 162 -1.73 8.83 2.09
CA LEU A 162 -1.83 9.60 3.34
C LEU A 162 -0.94 10.84 3.29
N ALA A 163 -1.49 11.95 3.70
CA ALA A 163 -0.74 13.19 3.91
C ALA A 163 -1.07 13.76 5.29
N GLY A 164 -0.09 14.33 5.96
CA GLY A 164 -0.35 14.92 7.26
C GLY A 164 0.80 15.72 7.84
N ASN A 165 0.46 16.42 8.90
CA ASN A 165 1.40 17.14 9.75
C ASN A 165 0.86 17.27 11.18
N ASP A 166 1.71 17.75 12.10
CA ASP A 166 1.36 17.88 13.53
C ASP A 166 0.27 18.91 13.81
N SER A 167 0.04 19.88 12.91
CA SER A 167 -0.92 20.96 13.12
C SER A 167 -2.30 20.70 12.52
N GLN A 168 -2.39 19.87 11.45
CA GLN A 168 -3.63 19.64 10.71
C GLN A 168 -4.07 18.18 10.72
N GLY A 169 -3.23 17.28 11.28
CA GLY A 169 -3.52 15.85 11.41
C GLY A 169 -3.32 15.06 10.14
N LEU A 170 -3.85 13.83 10.14
CA LEU A 170 -3.71 12.85 9.08
C LEU A 170 -4.92 12.89 8.15
N HIS A 171 -4.66 13.00 6.84
CA HIS A 171 -5.66 12.93 5.78
C HIS A 171 -5.34 11.76 4.87
N TYR A 172 -6.36 11.10 4.37
CA TYR A 172 -6.21 9.91 3.52
C TYR A 172 -7.22 9.88 2.38
N ALA A 173 -6.82 9.21 1.31
CA ALA A 173 -7.66 8.88 0.17
C ALA A 173 -7.16 7.60 -0.50
N THR A 174 -7.88 7.11 -1.50
CA THR A 174 -7.44 6.03 -2.38
C THR A 174 -6.72 6.58 -3.61
N VAL A 175 -6.04 5.71 -4.35
CA VAL A 175 -5.38 6.05 -5.62
C VAL A 175 -6.40 6.63 -6.62
N GLY A 176 -5.99 7.67 -7.33
CA GLY A 176 -6.84 8.37 -8.31
C GLY A 176 -7.80 9.42 -7.72
N SER A 177 -7.87 9.59 -6.40
CA SER A 177 -8.72 10.58 -5.76
C SER A 177 -8.23 12.00 -6.00
N ALA A 178 -9.16 12.93 -6.28
CA ALA A 178 -8.89 14.36 -6.33
C ALA A 178 -8.71 14.95 -4.91
N GLU A 179 -8.11 16.15 -4.82
CA GLU A 179 -7.74 16.78 -3.55
C GLU A 179 -8.92 16.90 -2.56
N GLU A 180 -10.10 17.24 -3.05
CA GLU A 180 -11.32 17.41 -2.25
C GLU A 180 -11.83 16.11 -1.59
N PHE A 181 -11.40 14.95 -2.06
CA PHE A 181 -11.78 13.64 -1.51
C PHE A 181 -10.81 13.11 -0.44
N TYR A 182 -9.76 13.87 -0.10
CA TYR A 182 -8.92 13.52 1.03
C TYR A 182 -9.61 13.89 2.35
N VAL A 183 -9.99 12.88 3.10
CA VAL A 183 -10.72 13.03 4.37
C VAL A 183 -9.79 12.91 5.57
N GLN A 184 -10.08 13.66 6.63
CA GLN A 184 -9.31 13.59 7.85
C GLN A 184 -9.64 12.31 8.64
N TRP A 185 -8.62 11.56 9.05
CA TRP A 185 -8.78 10.48 10.01
C TRP A 185 -9.11 11.07 11.39
N LYS A 186 -10.29 10.76 11.90
CA LYS A 186 -10.71 11.16 13.24
C LYS A 186 -10.46 10.02 14.21
N ALA A 187 -9.42 10.17 15.04
CA ALA A 187 -9.13 9.21 16.10
C ALA A 187 -10.31 9.08 17.06
N LYS A 188 -10.55 7.87 17.58
CA LYS A 188 -11.65 7.59 18.53
C LYS A 188 -11.53 8.48 19.77
N ALA A 189 -12.61 9.14 20.16
CA ALA A 189 -12.67 9.91 21.40
C ALA A 189 -12.54 8.96 22.59
N GLY A 190 -11.66 9.26 23.56
CA GLY A 190 -11.64 8.49 24.79
C GLY A 190 -10.28 8.22 25.44
N LEU A 191 -9.17 8.57 24.83
CA LEU A 191 -7.86 8.56 25.48
C LEU A 191 -7.41 10.00 25.64
N ALA A 192 -7.77 10.61 26.77
CA ALA A 192 -7.38 11.98 27.12
C ALA A 192 -5.87 12.05 27.33
N GLY A 193 -5.23 12.88 26.55
CA GLY A 193 -3.82 13.26 26.65
C GLY A 193 -3.57 14.35 25.64
N GLY A 194 -3.92 15.58 25.99
CA GLY A 194 -3.71 16.75 25.14
C GLY A 194 -2.24 17.16 25.14
N GLU A 195 -1.38 16.46 24.41
CA GLU A 195 -0.03 16.91 24.09
C GLU A 195 0.08 17.29 22.62
N ALA A 196 0.90 18.32 22.34
CA ALA A 196 1.28 18.69 20.99
C ALA A 196 1.90 17.45 20.29
N GLY A 197 1.38 17.07 19.10
CA GLY A 197 1.74 15.84 18.42
C GLY A 197 0.59 14.83 18.31
N ALA A 198 -0.44 14.94 19.15
CA ALA A 198 -1.59 14.02 19.17
C ALA A 198 -2.43 14.03 17.88
N LEU A 199 -2.33 15.08 17.04
CA LEU A 199 -3.11 15.17 15.80
C LEU A 199 -2.59 14.26 14.67
N LEU A 200 -1.32 13.88 14.69
CA LEU A 200 -0.72 13.00 13.70
C LEU A 200 -0.44 11.59 14.29
N ASP A 201 0.26 11.53 15.42
CA ASP A 201 0.74 10.26 15.99
C ASP A 201 -0.38 9.29 16.34
N ARG A 202 -1.45 9.81 16.92
CA ARG A 202 -2.58 8.98 17.33
C ARG A 202 -3.38 8.43 16.15
N PRO A 203 -3.78 9.23 15.15
CA PRO A 203 -4.35 8.72 13.91
C PRO A 203 -3.47 7.67 13.22
N LEU A 204 -2.16 7.89 13.15
CA LEU A 204 -1.21 6.91 12.59
C LEU A 204 -1.22 5.61 13.42
N ALA A 205 -1.17 5.71 14.75
CA ALA A 205 -1.17 4.53 15.61
C ALA A 205 -2.46 3.71 15.49
N GLU A 206 -3.61 4.37 15.37
CA GLU A 206 -4.91 3.70 15.19
C GLU A 206 -5.03 3.06 13.80
N LEU A 207 -4.78 3.81 12.73
CA LEU A 207 -4.92 3.32 11.36
C LEU A 207 -3.95 2.18 11.05
N PHE A 208 -2.72 2.27 11.57
CA PHE A 208 -1.68 1.28 11.34
C PHE A 208 -1.56 0.21 12.43
N ASP A 209 -2.53 0.09 13.34
CA ASP A 209 -2.74 -1.18 14.02
C ASP A 209 -2.96 -2.28 12.97
N LYS A 210 -2.24 -3.39 13.07
CA LYS A 210 -2.20 -4.41 12.01
C LYS A 210 -3.57 -5.00 11.69
N ALA A 211 -4.37 -5.27 12.71
CA ALA A 211 -5.72 -5.80 12.54
C ALA A 211 -6.66 -4.74 11.96
N GLN A 212 -6.58 -3.49 12.46
CA GLN A 212 -7.37 -2.37 11.96
C GLN A 212 -7.05 -2.05 10.49
N LEU A 213 -5.76 -2.07 10.10
CA LEU A 213 -5.35 -1.82 8.73
C LEU A 213 -5.88 -2.89 7.76
N LEU A 214 -5.78 -4.17 8.14
CA LEU A 214 -6.33 -5.27 7.34
C LEU A 214 -7.85 -5.18 7.22
N ASP A 215 -8.55 -4.89 8.31
CA ASP A 215 -9.99 -4.68 8.32
C ASP A 215 -10.40 -3.53 7.40
N PHE A 216 -9.66 -2.41 7.47
CA PHE A 216 -9.88 -1.25 6.61
C PHE A 216 -9.72 -1.61 5.13
N PHE A 217 -8.63 -2.28 4.76
CA PHE A 217 -8.41 -2.69 3.37
C PHE A 217 -9.43 -3.71 2.89
N TYR A 218 -9.85 -4.62 3.74
CA TYR A 218 -10.80 -5.67 3.35
C TYR A 218 -12.22 -5.16 3.18
N HIS A 219 -12.68 -4.23 4.01
CA HIS A 219 -14.08 -3.82 4.08
C HIS A 219 -14.39 -2.43 3.51
N PHE A 220 -13.41 -1.51 3.47
CA PHE A 220 -13.66 -0.10 3.19
C PHE A 220 -13.05 0.41 1.88
N ILE A 221 -12.27 -0.39 1.16
CA ILE A 221 -11.82 -0.03 -0.20
C ILE A 221 -12.92 -0.39 -1.20
N ILE A 222 -13.43 0.61 -1.88
CA ILE A 222 -14.51 0.48 -2.87
C ILE A 222 -14.02 1.08 -4.18
N PHE A 223 -14.21 0.33 -5.25
CA PHE A 223 -13.97 0.80 -6.62
C PHE A 223 -15.30 1.16 -7.24
N ASP A 224 -15.44 2.44 -7.60
CA ASP A 224 -16.60 2.95 -8.31
C ASP A 224 -16.23 3.01 -9.80
N ALA A 225 -17.05 2.37 -10.64
CA ALA A 225 -16.80 2.32 -12.09
C ALA A 225 -16.96 3.69 -12.79
N GLY A 226 -17.37 4.73 -12.05
CA GLY A 226 -17.60 6.08 -12.56
C GLY A 226 -18.67 6.08 -13.68
N PHE A 227 -19.75 6.76 -13.47
CA PHE A 227 -20.75 7.01 -14.51
C PHE A 227 -20.30 8.16 -15.41
#